data_10ac1875d711d79bfdf6667a31ebfb32
#
_entry.id   10ac1875d711d79bfdf6667a31ebfb32
#
_cell.length_a   1.000
_cell.length_b   1.000
_cell.length_c   1.000
_cell.angle_alpha   90.00
_cell.angle_beta   90.00
_cell.angle_gamma   90.00
#
_symmetry.space_group_name_H-M   'P 1'
#
loop_
_entity.id
_entity.type
_entity.pdbx_description
1 polymer ?
#
loop_
_entity_poly.entity_id
_entity_poly.type
_entity_poly.pdbx_seq_one_letter_code
_entity_poly.pdbx_strand_id
1 'polypeptide(L)'
;VVESRMSFISALDEITSFPDEKSFTSVRMQMTGDLETYISEGSAVEAEEKFLNFLQKNRNFEKLSIGPSSSSLMLWHGNSGMTSEYCSTGQQKAILVSLVLGYSKYLNKIFGFPPILLLDEISAHFDNKNFQAFYEYSKYYNGQIWMTGTDIKLFKSLKNKHKIEFFNINNSNITKI
;
A
#
# COMPACT_ATOMS: atom_id res chain seq x y z
N VAL A 1 -8.66 -18.70 2.71
CA VAL A 1 -7.49 -17.78 2.90
C VAL A 1 -7.05 -17.19 1.57
N VAL A 2 -6.69 -18.01 0.56
CA VAL A 2 -6.19 -17.51 -0.74
C VAL A 2 -7.26 -16.67 -1.44
N GLU A 3 -8.48 -17.17 -1.57
CA GLU A 3 -9.61 -16.46 -2.17
C GLU A 3 -9.88 -15.11 -1.50
N SER A 4 -9.85 -15.06 -0.16
CA SER A 4 -10.05 -13.82 0.60
C SER A 4 -8.92 -12.81 0.34
N ARG A 5 -7.67 -13.28 0.20
CA ARG A 5 -6.52 -12.42 -0.18
C ARG A 5 -6.68 -11.89 -1.61
N MET A 6 -7.07 -12.75 -2.55
CA MET A 6 -7.30 -12.34 -3.94
C MET A 6 -8.41 -11.28 -4.02
N SER A 7 -9.53 -11.49 -3.34
CA SER A 7 -10.64 -10.53 -3.29
C SER A 7 -10.22 -9.20 -2.67
N PHE A 8 -9.44 -9.23 -1.59
CA PHE A 8 -8.92 -8.02 -0.95
C PHE A 8 -7.96 -7.25 -1.87
N ILE A 9 -7.01 -7.95 -2.50
CA ILE A 9 -6.05 -7.32 -3.42
C ILE A 9 -6.75 -6.79 -4.67
N SER A 10 -7.75 -7.49 -5.20
CA SER A 10 -8.57 -7.00 -6.31
C SER A 10 -9.31 -5.71 -5.96
N ALA A 11 -9.88 -5.61 -4.77
CA ALA A 11 -10.55 -4.39 -4.31
C ALA A 11 -9.57 -3.21 -4.09
N LEU A 12 -8.35 -3.49 -3.64
CA LEU A 12 -7.30 -2.47 -3.56
C LEU A 12 -6.78 -2.06 -4.94
N ASP A 13 -6.59 -3.02 -5.86
CA ASP A 13 -6.16 -2.76 -7.24
C ASP A 13 -7.13 -1.80 -7.94
N GLU A 14 -8.44 -2.03 -7.78
CA GLU A 14 -9.46 -1.14 -8.32
C GLU A 14 -9.31 0.32 -7.82
N ILE A 15 -8.97 0.50 -6.54
CA ILE A 15 -8.79 1.83 -5.93
C ILE A 15 -7.48 2.50 -6.37
N THR A 16 -6.41 1.72 -6.55
CA THR A 16 -5.06 2.25 -6.80
C THR A 16 -4.71 2.34 -8.28
N SER A 17 -5.36 1.55 -9.14
CA SER A 17 -5.13 1.55 -10.60
C SER A 17 -5.70 2.78 -11.29
N PHE A 18 -6.79 3.34 -10.76
CA PHE A 18 -7.44 4.53 -11.29
C PHE A 18 -7.35 5.66 -10.25
N PRO A 19 -6.17 6.26 -10.10
CA PRO A 19 -6.03 7.36 -9.18
C PRO A 19 -6.86 8.55 -9.67
N ASP A 20 -7.58 9.19 -8.76
CA ASP A 20 -8.11 10.52 -9.02
C ASP A 20 -6.96 11.43 -9.50
N GLU A 21 -7.23 12.49 -10.30
CA GLU A 21 -6.22 13.41 -10.85
C GLU A 21 -5.21 13.94 -9.82
N LYS A 22 -5.49 13.77 -8.53
CA LYS A 22 -4.70 14.22 -7.36
C LYS A 22 -3.93 13.10 -6.66
N SER A 23 -3.93 11.91 -7.24
CA SER A 23 -3.25 10.75 -6.64
C SER A 23 -1.76 10.73 -6.98
N PHE A 24 -1.02 10.07 -6.12
CA PHE A 24 0.44 10.00 -6.16
C PHE A 24 0.98 9.34 -7.44
N THR A 25 0.77 8.07 -7.57
CA THR A 25 1.03 7.26 -8.76
C THR A 25 0.00 6.15 -8.77
N SER A 26 -0.42 5.73 -9.95
CA SER A 26 -1.22 4.52 -10.04
C SER A 26 -0.36 3.31 -9.69
N VAL A 27 -0.97 2.36 -9.00
CA VAL A 27 -0.32 1.09 -8.67
C VAL A 27 -1.28 -0.01 -9.03
N ARG A 28 -0.82 -0.93 -9.85
CA ARG A 28 -1.51 -2.19 -10.11
C ARG A 28 -0.95 -3.27 -9.22
N MET A 29 -1.81 -4.18 -8.78
CA MET A 29 -1.41 -5.27 -7.91
C MET A 29 -2.16 -6.55 -8.24
N GLN A 30 -1.46 -7.67 -8.06
CA GLN A 30 -2.03 -8.99 -8.28
C GLN A 30 -1.38 -10.00 -7.35
N MET A 31 -2.20 -10.88 -6.77
CA MET A 31 -1.68 -12.08 -6.13
C MET A 31 -1.28 -13.10 -7.18
N THR A 32 -0.12 -13.72 -6.99
CA THR A 32 0.43 -14.77 -7.88
C THR A 32 0.85 -15.98 -7.06
N GLY A 33 0.63 -17.15 -7.63
CA GLY A 33 0.97 -18.45 -7.05
C GLY A 33 0.16 -19.54 -7.71
N ASP A 34 0.51 -20.79 -7.42
CA ASP A 34 -0.17 -21.93 -8.04
C ASP A 34 -1.65 -22.02 -7.64
N LEU A 35 -1.96 -21.73 -6.36
CA LEU A 35 -3.36 -21.74 -5.89
C LEU A 35 -4.17 -20.59 -6.48
N GLU A 36 -3.58 -19.42 -6.62
CA GLU A 36 -4.18 -18.25 -7.29
C GLU A 36 -4.50 -18.59 -8.74
N THR A 37 -3.58 -19.27 -9.44
CA THR A 37 -3.79 -19.72 -10.81
C THR A 37 -4.92 -20.74 -10.89
N TYR A 38 -4.95 -21.75 -10.03
CA TYR A 38 -6.01 -22.74 -10.02
C TYR A 38 -7.40 -22.14 -9.75
N ILE A 39 -7.48 -21.14 -8.85
CA ILE A 39 -8.74 -20.42 -8.56
C ILE A 39 -9.15 -19.57 -9.77
N SER A 40 -8.21 -18.92 -10.45
CA SER A 40 -8.50 -18.06 -11.60
C SER A 40 -8.94 -18.83 -12.84
N GLU A 41 -8.38 -20.05 -13.04
CA GLU A 41 -8.67 -20.90 -14.20
C GLU A 41 -9.90 -21.82 -14.00
N GLY A 42 -10.31 -22.02 -12.75
CA GLY A 42 -11.40 -22.93 -12.41
C GLY A 42 -12.27 -22.41 -11.27
N SER A 43 -12.59 -23.31 -10.35
CA SER A 43 -13.34 -22.96 -9.14
C SER A 43 -12.50 -23.18 -7.89
N ALA A 44 -12.92 -22.56 -6.77
CA ALA A 44 -12.29 -22.79 -5.47
C ALA A 44 -12.28 -24.27 -5.07
N VAL A 45 -13.30 -25.02 -5.46
CA VAL A 45 -13.43 -26.48 -5.21
C VAL A 45 -12.36 -27.25 -6.00
N GLU A 46 -12.20 -26.95 -7.29
CA GLU A 46 -11.16 -27.59 -8.14
C GLU A 46 -9.75 -27.24 -7.67
N ALA A 47 -9.53 -26.01 -7.22
CA ALA A 47 -8.26 -25.60 -6.62
C ALA A 47 -7.96 -26.37 -5.33
N GLU A 48 -8.97 -26.59 -4.48
CA GLU A 48 -8.84 -27.39 -3.27
C GLU A 48 -8.51 -28.86 -3.59
N GLU A 49 -9.21 -29.46 -4.55
CA GLU A 49 -8.92 -30.83 -4.99
C GLU A 49 -7.50 -30.98 -5.54
N LYS A 50 -7.04 -30.05 -6.38
CA LYS A 50 -5.67 -30.05 -6.92
C LYS A 50 -4.65 -29.91 -5.78
N PHE A 51 -4.92 -29.06 -4.81
CA PHE A 51 -4.05 -28.88 -3.65
C PHE A 51 -4.00 -30.13 -2.76
N LEU A 52 -5.14 -30.75 -2.46
CA LEU A 52 -5.20 -31.99 -1.70
C LEU A 52 -4.45 -33.12 -2.40
N ASN A 53 -4.62 -33.26 -3.71
CA ASN A 53 -3.89 -34.23 -4.51
C ASN A 53 -2.36 -33.99 -4.47
N PHE A 54 -1.93 -32.72 -4.49
CA PHE A 54 -0.53 -32.36 -4.34
C PHE A 54 0.01 -32.75 -2.95
N LEU A 55 -0.73 -32.46 -1.88
CA LEU A 55 -0.35 -32.83 -0.51
C LEU A 55 -0.24 -34.36 -0.32
N GLN A 56 -1.16 -35.12 -0.88
CA GLN A 56 -1.16 -36.58 -0.80
C GLN A 56 0.05 -37.20 -1.51
N LYS A 57 0.48 -36.64 -2.64
CA LYS A 57 1.64 -37.09 -3.41
C LYS A 57 2.98 -36.67 -2.78
N ASN A 58 3.01 -35.55 -2.08
CA ASN A 58 4.23 -34.97 -1.51
C ASN A 58 4.20 -35.04 0.02
N ARG A 59 4.41 -36.23 0.58
CA ARG A 59 4.34 -36.44 2.03
C ARG A 59 5.48 -35.79 2.85
N ASN A 60 6.55 -35.33 2.21
CA ASN A 60 7.66 -34.64 2.86
C ASN A 60 7.36 -33.14 2.90
N PHE A 61 6.81 -32.67 4.02
CA PHE A 61 6.38 -31.28 4.26
C PHE A 61 7.49 -30.22 4.35
N GLU A 62 8.75 -30.59 4.21
CA GLU A 62 9.89 -29.67 4.41
C GLU A 62 9.99 -28.53 3.37
N LYS A 63 9.39 -28.70 2.18
CA LYS A 63 9.26 -27.64 1.17
C LYS A 63 7.96 -27.79 0.40
N LEU A 64 6.86 -27.30 0.96
CA LEU A 64 5.64 -27.12 0.19
C LEU A 64 5.85 -25.98 -0.81
N SER A 65 6.08 -26.34 -2.06
CA SER A 65 6.18 -25.38 -3.18
C SER A 65 4.81 -24.82 -3.58
N ILE A 66 3.72 -25.47 -3.19
CA ILE A 66 2.34 -25.06 -3.45
C ILE A 66 1.62 -24.85 -2.11
N GLY A 67 0.99 -23.70 -1.95
CA GLY A 67 0.21 -23.41 -0.75
C GLY A 67 0.00 -21.91 -0.52
N PRO A 68 -0.82 -21.52 0.48
CA PRO A 68 -1.06 -20.11 0.78
C PRO A 68 0.19 -19.34 1.20
N SER A 69 1.24 -20.03 1.64
CA SER A 69 2.53 -19.44 2.02
C SER A 69 3.47 -19.21 0.84
N SER A 70 3.22 -19.83 -0.32
CA SER A 70 3.99 -19.63 -1.55
C SER A 70 3.44 -18.53 -2.46
N SER A 71 2.33 -17.91 -2.07
CA SER A 71 1.76 -16.77 -2.80
C SER A 71 2.65 -15.54 -2.69
N SER A 72 2.75 -14.79 -3.77
CA SER A 72 3.48 -13.52 -3.85
C SER A 72 2.54 -12.40 -4.28
N LEU A 73 2.83 -11.19 -3.83
CA LEU A 73 2.16 -9.98 -4.27
C LEU A 73 3.02 -9.28 -5.32
N MET A 74 2.54 -9.24 -6.55
CA MET A 74 3.17 -8.50 -7.63
C MET A 74 2.59 -7.08 -7.69
N LEU A 75 3.48 -6.10 -7.81
CA LEU A 75 3.15 -4.67 -7.89
C LEU A 75 3.75 -4.07 -9.15
N TRP A 76 2.98 -3.24 -9.84
CA TRP A 76 3.44 -2.49 -11.01
C TRP A 76 3.25 -0.99 -10.79
N HIS A 77 4.27 -0.23 -11.15
CA HIS A 77 4.20 1.23 -11.21
C HIS A 77 3.39 1.65 -12.45
N GLY A 78 2.23 2.25 -12.25
CA GLY A 78 1.25 2.48 -13.31
C GLY A 78 1.77 3.31 -14.48
N ASN A 79 2.55 4.34 -14.23
CA ASN A 79 3.07 5.22 -15.30
C ASN A 79 4.12 4.54 -16.17
N SER A 80 4.90 3.60 -15.64
CA SER A 80 5.96 2.91 -16.40
C SER A 80 5.58 1.48 -16.80
N GLY A 81 4.58 0.89 -16.18
CA GLY A 81 4.24 -0.53 -16.34
C GLY A 81 5.31 -1.49 -15.80
N MET A 82 6.35 -0.97 -15.14
CA MET A 82 7.43 -1.77 -14.57
C MET A 82 7.00 -2.41 -13.26
N THR A 83 7.42 -3.64 -13.00
CA THR A 83 7.24 -4.27 -11.69
C THR A 83 8.09 -3.55 -10.65
N SER A 84 7.63 -3.55 -9.39
CA SER A 84 8.28 -2.82 -8.29
C SER A 84 9.75 -3.19 -8.08
N GLU A 85 10.14 -4.42 -8.42
CA GLU A 85 11.52 -4.90 -8.32
C GLU A 85 12.49 -4.15 -9.24
N TYR A 86 12.01 -3.71 -10.41
CA TYR A 86 12.82 -2.98 -11.39
C TYR A 86 12.64 -1.46 -11.32
N CYS A 87 11.80 -0.99 -10.39
CA CYS A 87 11.59 0.43 -10.16
C CYS A 87 12.77 1.08 -9.43
N SER A 88 13.03 2.35 -9.72
CA SER A 88 13.96 3.15 -8.92
C SER A 88 13.47 3.28 -7.47
N THR A 89 14.39 3.59 -6.55
CA THR A 89 14.06 3.77 -5.12
C THR A 89 12.95 4.81 -4.91
N GLY A 90 12.95 5.89 -5.70
CA GLY A 90 11.89 6.91 -5.66
C GLY A 90 10.54 6.38 -6.11
N GLN A 91 10.52 5.56 -7.17
CA GLN A 91 9.30 4.91 -7.64
C GLN A 91 8.77 3.88 -6.65
N GLN A 92 9.65 3.08 -6.03
CA GLN A 92 9.27 2.13 -4.98
C GLN A 92 8.62 2.85 -3.78
N LYS A 93 9.18 3.98 -3.36
CA LYS A 93 8.60 4.82 -2.30
C LYS A 93 7.23 5.39 -2.70
N ALA A 94 7.09 5.84 -3.95
CA ALA A 94 5.82 6.32 -4.47
C ALA A 94 4.76 5.20 -4.50
N ILE A 95 5.12 3.99 -4.90
CA ILE A 95 4.26 2.80 -4.83
C ILE A 95 3.79 2.57 -3.39
N LEU A 96 4.72 2.54 -2.43
CA LEU A 96 4.40 2.29 -1.02
C LEU A 96 3.39 3.32 -0.48
N VAL A 97 3.61 4.59 -0.77
CA VAL A 97 2.69 5.65 -0.33
C VAL A 97 1.32 5.50 -0.98
N SER A 98 1.28 5.21 -2.29
CA SER A 98 0.02 4.97 -3.00
C SER A 98 -0.76 3.79 -2.41
N LEU A 99 -0.06 2.73 -1.99
CA LEU A 99 -0.69 1.59 -1.30
C LEU A 99 -1.29 2.00 0.05
N VAL A 100 -0.56 2.75 0.87
CA VAL A 100 -1.05 3.22 2.18
C VAL A 100 -2.29 4.11 2.00
N LEU A 101 -2.25 5.02 1.03
CA LEU A 101 -3.37 5.92 0.74
C LEU A 101 -4.56 5.15 0.14
N GLY A 102 -4.32 4.21 -0.76
CA GLY A 102 -5.34 3.31 -1.30
C GLY A 102 -6.00 2.47 -0.22
N TYR A 103 -5.21 1.89 0.67
CA TYR A 103 -5.72 1.14 1.81
C TYR A 103 -6.57 2.01 2.76
N SER A 104 -6.13 3.24 2.98
CA SER A 104 -6.91 4.20 3.77
C SER A 104 -8.28 4.50 3.13
N LYS A 105 -8.33 4.68 1.80
CA LYS A 105 -9.60 4.84 1.06
C LYS A 105 -10.48 3.59 1.17
N TYR A 106 -9.88 2.41 1.06
CA TYR A 106 -10.57 1.14 1.24
C TYR A 106 -11.21 1.02 2.62
N LEU A 107 -10.46 1.32 3.68
CA LEU A 107 -10.98 1.29 5.06
C LEU A 107 -12.11 2.32 5.26
N ASN A 108 -11.96 3.52 4.71
CA ASN A 108 -13.01 4.53 4.75
C ASN A 108 -14.30 4.05 4.05
N LYS A 109 -14.18 3.34 2.92
CA LYS A 109 -15.33 2.75 2.21
C LYS A 109 -16.04 1.69 3.06
N ILE A 110 -15.28 0.87 3.81
CA ILE A 110 -15.85 -0.21 4.63
C ILE A 110 -16.48 0.32 5.93
N PHE A 111 -15.75 1.19 6.64
CA PHE A 111 -16.14 1.62 7.98
C PHE A 111 -16.95 2.92 8.00
N GLY A 112 -17.01 3.66 6.88
CA GLY A 112 -17.69 4.94 6.78
C GLY A 112 -16.95 6.13 7.41
N PHE A 113 -15.73 5.91 7.89
CA PHE A 113 -14.86 6.96 8.42
C PHE A 113 -13.39 6.69 8.06
N PRO A 114 -12.60 7.75 7.83
CA PRO A 114 -11.19 7.59 7.47
C PRO A 114 -10.36 7.16 8.70
N PRO A 115 -9.37 6.26 8.54
CA PRO A 115 -8.45 5.91 9.60
C PRO A 115 -7.51 7.08 9.94
N ILE A 116 -6.87 7.03 11.10
CA ILE A 116 -5.76 7.93 11.42
C ILE A 116 -4.53 7.44 10.66
N LEU A 117 -3.90 8.32 9.88
CA LEU A 117 -2.65 8.02 9.19
C LEU A 117 -1.45 8.42 10.04
N LEU A 118 -0.56 7.47 10.28
CA LEU A 118 0.70 7.68 10.97
C LEU A 118 1.84 7.48 9.97
N LEU A 119 2.59 8.54 9.69
CA LEU A 119 3.66 8.57 8.70
C LEU A 119 4.97 8.95 9.39
N ASP A 120 5.77 7.94 9.67
CA ASP A 120 7.02 8.12 10.37
C ASP A 120 8.17 8.42 9.39
N GLU A 121 9.10 9.28 9.80
CA GLU A 121 10.29 9.66 9.04
C GLU A 121 10.01 10.07 7.57
N ILE A 122 8.97 10.86 7.36
CA ILE A 122 8.50 11.21 6.01
C ILE A 122 9.58 11.89 5.17
N SER A 123 10.50 12.63 5.80
CA SER A 123 11.63 13.28 5.14
C SER A 123 12.60 12.30 4.48
N ALA A 124 12.71 11.07 5.00
CA ALA A 124 13.55 10.03 4.41
C ALA A 124 12.89 9.36 3.18
N HIS A 125 11.57 9.46 3.06
CA HIS A 125 10.80 8.76 2.06
C HIS A 125 10.30 9.64 0.91
N PHE A 126 10.22 10.96 1.11
CA PHE A 126 9.71 11.88 0.12
C PHE A 126 10.80 12.83 -0.38
N ASP A 127 10.91 12.96 -1.69
CA ASP A 127 11.49 14.15 -2.30
C ASP A 127 10.45 15.30 -2.31
N ASN A 128 10.87 16.50 -2.70
CA ASN A 128 9.99 17.65 -2.74
C ASN A 128 8.75 17.44 -3.62
N LYS A 129 8.89 16.71 -4.74
CA LYS A 129 7.80 16.44 -5.68
C LYS A 129 6.77 15.50 -5.07
N ASN A 130 7.24 14.40 -4.48
CA ASN A 130 6.40 13.43 -3.83
C ASN A 130 5.71 14.01 -2.59
N PHE A 131 6.42 14.85 -1.83
CA PHE A 131 5.84 15.55 -0.69
C PHE A 131 4.74 16.52 -1.10
N GLN A 132 4.95 17.28 -2.20
CA GLN A 132 3.93 18.17 -2.71
C GLN A 132 2.68 17.41 -3.19
N ALA A 133 2.85 16.29 -3.87
CA ALA A 133 1.73 15.44 -4.30
C ALA A 133 0.96 14.86 -3.09
N PHE A 134 1.68 14.39 -2.07
CA PHE A 134 1.07 13.94 -0.82
C PHE A 134 0.29 15.07 -0.13
N TYR A 135 0.87 16.26 -0.09
CA TYR A 135 0.20 17.42 0.47
C TYR A 135 -1.11 17.74 -0.28
N GLU A 136 -1.10 17.73 -1.61
CA GLU A 136 -2.32 17.95 -2.40
C GLU A 136 -3.39 16.88 -2.08
N TYR A 137 -2.99 15.63 -1.92
CA TYR A 137 -3.89 14.56 -1.47
C TYR A 137 -4.45 14.83 -0.06
N SER A 138 -3.60 15.24 0.89
CA SER A 138 -3.97 15.44 2.28
C SER A 138 -5.08 16.50 2.48
N LYS A 139 -5.23 17.43 1.54
CA LYS A 139 -6.31 18.43 1.56
C LYS A 139 -7.71 17.83 1.48
N TYR A 140 -7.82 16.67 0.86
CA TYR A 140 -9.09 15.96 0.65
C TYR A 140 -9.27 14.79 1.61
N TYR A 141 -8.27 14.57 2.46
CA TYR A 141 -8.35 13.55 3.48
C TYR A 141 -9.11 14.07 4.70
N ASN A 142 -10.28 13.49 4.97
CA ASN A 142 -11.15 13.94 6.07
C ASN A 142 -10.76 13.37 7.45
N GLY A 143 -9.65 12.61 7.53
CA GLY A 143 -9.11 12.04 8.77
C GLY A 143 -7.94 12.83 9.32
N GLN A 144 -7.37 12.35 10.41
CA GLN A 144 -6.12 12.87 10.98
C GLN A 144 -4.91 12.26 10.30
N ILE A 145 -3.91 13.10 10.04
CA ILE A 145 -2.60 12.68 9.55
C ILE A 145 -1.54 13.18 10.53
N TRP A 146 -0.78 12.26 11.08
CA TRP A 146 0.38 12.53 11.92
C TRP A 146 1.65 12.21 11.14
N MET A 147 2.55 13.17 11.11
CA MET A 147 3.80 13.03 10.36
C MET A 147 4.98 13.37 11.26
N THR A 148 6.02 12.56 11.19
CA THR A 148 7.31 12.87 11.81
C THR A 148 8.38 13.11 10.75
N GLY A 149 9.43 13.80 11.11
CA GLY A 149 10.59 14.00 10.26
C GLY A 149 11.61 14.95 10.90
N THR A 150 12.84 14.82 10.48
CA THR A 150 13.99 15.61 10.99
C THR A 150 14.18 16.92 10.24
N ASP A 151 13.74 17.02 8.98
CA ASP A 151 13.92 18.23 8.17
C ASP A 151 12.67 19.14 8.22
N ILE A 152 12.75 20.16 9.08
CA ILE A 152 11.68 21.15 9.20
C ILE A 152 11.43 21.94 7.90
N LYS A 153 12.40 22.01 6.98
CA LYS A 153 12.25 22.76 5.73
C LYS A 153 11.19 22.12 4.84
N LEU A 154 11.10 20.79 4.85
CA LEU A 154 10.08 20.06 4.12
C LEU A 154 8.67 20.48 4.55
N PHE A 155 8.48 20.67 5.86
CA PHE A 155 7.18 21.03 6.44
C PHE A 155 6.87 22.54 6.40
N LYS A 156 7.89 23.41 6.27
CA LYS A 156 7.68 24.88 6.24
C LYS A 156 6.76 25.32 5.10
N SER A 157 6.79 24.62 3.98
CA SER A 157 5.91 24.88 2.83
C SER A 157 4.42 24.68 3.16
N LEU A 158 4.12 23.95 4.23
CA LEU A 158 2.76 23.66 4.69
C LEU A 158 2.23 24.71 5.69
N LYS A 159 3.11 25.47 6.33
CA LYS A 159 2.79 26.31 7.50
C LYS A 159 1.67 27.35 7.29
N ASN A 160 1.35 27.70 6.05
CA ASN A 160 0.37 28.76 5.75
C ASN A 160 -0.88 28.25 5.01
N LYS A 161 -1.09 26.93 4.88
CA LYS A 161 -2.08 26.44 3.91
C LYS A 161 -3.26 25.66 4.47
N HIS A 162 -3.20 25.17 5.73
CA HIS A 162 -4.32 24.43 6.38
C HIS A 162 -4.18 24.47 7.91
N LYS A 163 -5.17 23.88 8.61
CA LYS A 163 -5.13 23.61 10.06
C LYS A 163 -4.04 22.58 10.38
N ILE A 164 -2.77 22.94 10.22
CA ILE A 164 -1.63 22.10 10.55
C ILE A 164 -1.03 22.63 11.84
N GLU A 165 -0.84 21.75 12.77
CA GLU A 165 -0.16 22.04 14.02
C GLU A 165 1.24 21.44 13.98
N PHE A 166 2.23 22.19 14.42
CA PHE A 166 3.61 21.75 14.48
C PHE A 166 4.04 21.58 15.92
N PHE A 167 4.69 20.46 16.18
CA PHE A 167 5.26 20.14 17.47
C PHE A 167 6.75 19.84 17.30
N ASN A 168 7.56 20.44 18.16
CA ASN A 168 8.98 20.12 18.26
C ASN A 168 9.18 19.19 19.46
N ILE A 169 9.91 18.10 19.23
CA ILE A 169 10.24 17.14 20.26
C ILE A 169 11.76 17.23 20.50
N ASN A 170 12.12 17.67 21.69
CA ASN A 170 13.54 17.78 22.09
C ASN A 170 13.70 17.29 23.54
N ASN A 171 14.59 16.34 23.75
CA ASN A 171 14.88 15.75 25.08
C ASN A 171 13.60 15.39 25.86
N SER A 172 12.69 14.64 25.21
CA SER A 172 11.40 14.20 25.75
C SER A 172 10.41 15.35 26.07
N ASN A 173 10.73 16.58 25.72
CA ASN A 173 9.82 17.72 25.82
C ASN A 173 9.14 17.98 24.47
N ILE A 174 7.83 18.19 24.52
CA ILE A 174 7.00 18.51 23.35
C ILE A 174 6.60 19.99 23.45
N THR A 175 6.95 20.76 22.44
CA THR A 175 6.57 22.18 22.35
C THR A 175 5.85 22.44 21.04
N LYS A 176 4.70 23.13 21.11
CA LYS A 176 3.98 23.59 19.91
C LYS A 176 4.70 24.82 19.36
N ILE A 177 4.92 24.85 18.01
CA ILE A 177 5.65 25.93 17.30
C ILE A 177 4.84 26.55 16.19
#